data_05af060283c12f90bbee456b61ade429
#
_entry.id   05af060283c12f90bbee456b61ade429
#
_cell.length_a   1.000
_cell.length_b   1.000
_cell.length_c   1.000
_cell.angle_alpha   90.00
_cell.angle_beta   90.00
_cell.angle_gamma   90.00
#
_symmetry.space_group_name_H-M   'P 1'
#
loop_
_entity.id
_entity.type
_entity.pdbx_description
1 polymer ?
#
loop_
_entity_poly.entity_id
_entity_poly.type
_entity_poly.pdbx_seq_one_letter_code
_entity_poly.pdbx_strand_id
1 'polypeptide(L)'
;MDIPCVTVRRSGDRWGVTQKGLNWFLAEFSLWQDAIDYARGLAVASQNSIVEGEDFQGKVALRQVFSTDSATGVVRVQSLSD
;
A
#
# COMPACT_ATOMS: atom_id res chain seq x y z
N MET A 1 7.52 -13.35 -11.66
CA MET A 1 7.70 -11.94 -11.36
C MET A 1 6.87 -11.59 -10.15
N ASP A 2 7.50 -11.01 -9.12
CA ASP A 2 6.78 -10.71 -7.90
C ASP A 2 5.88 -9.48 -8.09
N ILE A 3 4.68 -9.54 -7.53
CA ILE A 3 3.77 -8.40 -7.52
C ILE A 3 4.28 -7.41 -6.47
N PRO A 4 4.47 -6.11 -6.83
CA PRO A 4 4.89 -5.12 -5.84
C PRO A 4 3.89 -5.03 -4.69
N CYS A 5 4.41 -4.93 -3.47
CA CYS A 5 3.59 -4.79 -2.28
C CYS A 5 4.03 -3.53 -1.55
N VAL A 6 3.12 -2.57 -1.45
CA VAL A 6 3.34 -1.31 -0.73
C VAL A 6 2.71 -1.48 0.66
N THR A 7 3.50 -1.24 1.69
CA THR A 7 3.06 -1.47 3.07
C THR A 7 3.08 -0.16 3.85
N VAL A 8 2.02 0.09 4.60
CA VAL A 8 1.94 1.17 5.58
C VAL A 8 2.09 0.55 6.95
N ARG A 9 3.07 1.02 7.73
CA ARG A 9 3.30 0.49 9.08
C ARG A 9 3.75 1.59 10.03
N ARG A 10 3.61 1.31 11.30
CA ARG A 10 3.96 2.26 12.35
C ARG A 10 5.46 2.53 12.35
N SER A 11 5.83 3.82 12.44
CA SER A 11 7.20 4.27 12.53
C SER A 11 7.29 5.31 13.65
N GLY A 12 7.55 4.86 14.87
CA GLY A 12 7.53 5.74 16.04
C GLY A 12 6.14 6.30 16.25
N ASP A 13 6.01 7.62 16.19
CA ASP A 13 4.72 8.32 16.30
C ASP A 13 4.10 8.64 14.94
N ARG A 14 4.68 8.10 13.85
CA ARG A 14 4.22 8.35 12.49
C ARG A 14 3.88 7.05 11.79
N TRP A 15 3.33 7.19 10.59
CA TRP A 15 3.02 6.08 9.72
C TRP A 15 3.92 6.13 8.50
N GLY A 16 4.73 5.09 8.32
CA GLY A 16 5.67 5.02 7.22
C GLY A 16 5.13 4.19 6.07
N VAL A 17 5.44 4.62 4.86
CA VAL A 17 5.13 3.88 3.64
C VAL A 17 6.42 3.26 3.12
N THR A 18 6.42 1.95 2.95
CA THR A 18 7.56 1.23 2.41
C THR A 18 7.10 0.24 1.36
N GLN A 19 8.03 -0.33 0.65
CA GLN A 19 7.76 -1.34 -0.35
C GLN A 19 8.49 -2.62 0.04
N LYS A 20 7.87 -3.76 -0.22
CA LYS A 20 8.47 -5.06 0.10
C LYS A 20 9.86 -5.15 -0.53
N GLY A 21 10.83 -5.52 0.27
CA GLY A 21 12.23 -5.60 -0.14
C GLY A 21 13.07 -4.39 0.23
N LEU A 22 12.44 -3.28 0.59
CA LEU A 22 13.15 -2.09 1.08
C LEU A 22 13.24 -2.14 2.61
N ASN A 23 14.35 -1.63 3.14
CA ASN A 23 14.55 -1.51 4.58
C ASN A 23 14.52 -0.05 5.04
N TRP A 24 13.90 0.81 4.25
CA TRP A 24 13.68 2.23 4.60
C TRP A 24 12.27 2.64 4.19
N PHE A 25 11.79 3.76 4.75
CA PHE A 25 10.50 4.30 4.38
C PHE A 25 10.65 5.29 3.23
N LEU A 26 9.74 5.19 2.26
CA LEU A 26 9.67 6.12 1.13
C LEU A 26 9.09 7.46 1.57
N ALA A 27 8.19 7.45 2.54
CA ALA A 27 7.55 8.63 3.09
C ALA A 27 6.98 8.31 4.47
N GLU A 28 6.75 9.34 5.28
CA GLU A 28 6.14 9.21 6.60
C GLU A 28 5.07 10.27 6.78
N PHE A 29 3.99 9.92 7.47
CA PHE A 29 2.84 10.78 7.68
C PHE A 29 2.38 10.70 9.13
N SER A 30 1.80 11.78 9.64
CA SER A 30 1.25 11.78 10.99
C SER A 30 -0.08 11.02 11.06
N LEU A 31 -0.83 10.94 9.96
CA LEU A 31 -2.11 10.25 9.91
C LEU A 31 -2.03 9.00 9.08
N TRP A 32 -2.64 7.93 9.57
CA TRP A 32 -2.70 6.65 8.87
C TRP A 32 -3.37 6.79 7.50
N GLN A 33 -4.46 7.56 7.43
CA GLN A 33 -5.19 7.74 6.16
C GLN A 33 -4.33 8.41 5.10
N ASP A 34 -3.51 9.38 5.49
CA ASP A 34 -2.61 10.04 4.53
C ASP A 34 -1.58 9.07 3.99
N ALA A 35 -1.05 8.20 4.85
CA ALA A 35 -0.11 7.16 4.42
C ALA A 35 -0.77 6.18 3.46
N ILE A 36 -2.01 5.77 3.75
CA ILE A 36 -2.77 4.87 2.88
C ILE A 36 -3.02 5.52 1.51
N ASP A 37 -3.39 6.80 1.50
CA ASP A 37 -3.65 7.51 0.24
C ASP A 37 -2.37 7.60 -0.61
N TYR A 38 -1.24 7.86 0.03
CA TYR A 38 0.05 7.87 -0.67
C TYR A 38 0.38 6.49 -1.23
N ALA A 39 0.16 5.44 -0.44
CA ALA A 39 0.42 4.06 -0.87
C ALA A 39 -0.47 3.67 -2.05
N ARG A 40 -1.74 4.09 -2.03
CA ARG A 40 -2.65 3.85 -3.15
C ARG A 40 -2.18 4.55 -4.42
N GLY A 41 -1.65 5.77 -4.29
CA GLY A 41 -1.09 6.50 -5.43
C GLY A 41 0.07 5.76 -6.07
N LEU A 42 0.95 5.19 -5.26
CA LEU A 42 2.05 4.36 -5.76
C LEU A 42 1.53 3.10 -6.44
N ALA A 43 0.49 2.49 -5.87
CA ALA A 43 -0.09 1.27 -6.40
C ALA A 43 -0.76 1.51 -7.76
N VAL A 44 -1.43 2.64 -7.93
CA VAL A 44 -2.06 3.00 -9.20
C VAL A 44 -1.02 3.24 -10.28
N ALA A 45 0.13 3.82 -9.90
CA ALA A 45 1.22 4.06 -10.83
C ALA A 45 1.91 2.76 -11.26
N SER A 46 1.81 1.71 -10.46
CA SER A 46 2.35 0.38 -10.77
C SER A 46 1.20 -0.49 -11.26
N GLN A 47 1.24 -1.01 -12.46
CA GLN A 47 0.11 -1.68 -13.12
C GLN A 47 -0.58 -2.74 -12.25
N ASN A 48 0.18 -3.55 -11.53
CA ASN A 48 -0.36 -4.55 -10.61
C ASN A 48 0.40 -4.43 -9.31
N SER A 49 -0.33 -4.23 -8.20
CA SER A 49 0.32 -4.09 -6.90
C SER A 49 -0.66 -4.36 -5.78
N ILE A 50 -0.11 -4.57 -4.60
CA ILE A 50 -0.88 -4.81 -3.39
C ILE A 50 -0.55 -3.69 -2.41
N VAL A 51 -1.58 -3.17 -1.73
CA VAL A 51 -1.41 -2.23 -0.63
C VAL A 51 -1.84 -2.93 0.65
N GLU A 52 -0.97 -2.95 1.64
CA GLU A 52 -1.28 -3.48 2.96
C GLU A 52 -1.08 -2.37 3.99
N GLY A 53 -2.09 -2.14 4.83
CA GLY A 53 -2.02 -1.19 5.92
C GLY A 53 -2.04 -1.92 7.25
N GLU A 54 -1.02 -1.74 8.07
CA GLU A 54 -0.95 -2.32 9.41
C GLU A 54 -1.55 -1.36 10.43
N ASP A 55 -2.11 -1.92 11.51
CA ASP A 55 -2.63 -1.14 12.62
C ASP A 55 -1.52 -0.87 13.65
N PHE A 56 -1.88 -0.30 14.81
CA PHE A 56 -0.93 0.00 15.88
C PHE A 56 -0.23 -1.23 16.43
N GLN A 57 -0.83 -2.41 16.25
CA GLN A 57 -0.29 -3.66 16.77
C GLN A 57 0.53 -4.41 15.73
N GLY A 58 0.69 -3.85 14.53
CA GLY A 58 1.41 -4.50 13.46
C GLY A 58 0.60 -5.55 12.71
N LYS A 59 -0.72 -5.59 12.92
CA LYS A 59 -1.59 -6.51 12.20
C LYS A 59 -2.12 -5.84 10.94
N VAL A 60 -2.28 -6.60 9.88
CA VAL A 60 -2.82 -6.08 8.62
C VAL A 60 -4.30 -5.77 8.82
N ALA A 61 -4.63 -4.47 8.78
CA ALA A 61 -6.00 -3.97 8.92
C ALA A 61 -6.64 -3.66 7.57
N LEU A 62 -5.80 -3.47 6.54
CA LEU A 62 -6.27 -3.18 5.19
C LEU A 62 -5.42 -3.94 4.20
N ARG A 63 -6.06 -4.58 3.22
CA ARG A 63 -5.34 -5.21 2.13
C ARG A 63 -6.15 -5.04 0.85
N GLN A 64 -5.53 -4.41 -0.13
CA GLN A 64 -6.19 -4.13 -1.41
C GLN A 64 -5.27 -4.55 -2.54
N VAL A 65 -5.86 -5.16 -3.57
CA VAL A 65 -5.15 -5.53 -4.80
C VAL A 65 -5.56 -4.54 -5.87
N PHE A 66 -4.55 -3.92 -6.48
CA PHE A 66 -4.74 -2.99 -7.59
C PHE A 66 -4.30 -3.68 -8.88
N SER A 67 -5.17 -3.69 -9.87
CA SER A 67 -4.85 -4.24 -11.19
C SER A 67 -5.32 -3.29 -12.26
N THR A 68 -4.54 -3.18 -13.33
CA THR A 68 -4.85 -2.31 -14.46
C THR A 68 -5.13 -3.17 -15.69
N ASP A 69 -6.28 -2.93 -16.31
CA ASP A 69 -6.62 -3.58 -17.58
C ASP A 69 -5.77 -2.93 -18.67
N SER A 70 -4.90 -3.71 -19.30
CA SER A 70 -3.99 -3.19 -20.31
C SER A 70 -4.70 -2.70 -21.57
N ALA A 71 -5.90 -3.22 -21.86
CA ALA A 71 -6.65 -2.84 -23.05
C ALA A 71 -7.39 -1.52 -22.88
N THR A 72 -7.92 -1.24 -21.69
CA THR A 72 -8.75 -0.07 -21.41
C THR A 72 -8.09 0.96 -20.51
N GLY A 73 -7.03 0.58 -19.80
CA GLY A 73 -6.40 1.42 -18.78
C GLY A 73 -7.19 1.56 -17.50
N VAL A 74 -8.27 0.79 -17.36
CA VAL A 74 -9.12 0.85 -16.17
C VAL A 74 -8.41 0.19 -14.99
N VAL A 75 -8.34 0.90 -13.86
CA VAL A 75 -7.78 0.37 -12.62
C VAL A 75 -8.89 -0.26 -11.80
N ARG A 76 -8.68 -1.52 -11.41
CA ARG A 76 -9.59 -2.23 -10.52
C ARG A 76 -8.97 -2.35 -9.15
N VAL A 77 -9.78 -2.12 -8.12
CA VAL A 77 -9.36 -2.24 -6.74
C VAL A 77 -10.23 -3.31 -6.08
N GLN A 78 -9.59 -4.32 -5.53
CA GLN A 78 -10.29 -5.39 -4.82
C GLN A 78 -9.79 -5.43 -3.38
N SER A 79 -10.70 -5.23 -2.44
CA SER A 79 -10.37 -5.35 -1.03
C SER A 79 -10.41 -6.82 -0.64
N LEU A 80 -9.34 -7.28 0.02
CA LEU A 80 -9.27 -8.62 0.55
C LEU A 80 -9.59 -8.55 2.03
N SER A 81 -10.68 -9.19 2.42
CA SER A 81 -11.06 -9.28 3.83
C SER A 81 -10.87 -10.70 4.32
N ASP A 82 -10.43 -10.81 5.54
CA ASP A 82 -10.30 -12.11 6.19
C ASP A 82 -11.64 -12.62 6.66
#